data_a5d56ea4078bdc8d95e47377435f2bf5
#
_entry.id   a5d56ea4078bdc8d95e47377435f2bf5
#
_cell.length_a   1.000
_cell.length_b   1.000
_cell.length_c   1.000
_cell.angle_alpha   90.00
_cell.angle_beta   90.00
_cell.angle_gamma   90.00
#
_symmetry.space_group_name_H-M   'P 1'
#
loop_
_entity.id
_entity.type
_entity.pdbx_description
1 polymer ?
#
loop_
_entity_poly.entity_id
_entity_poly.type
_entity_poly.pdbx_seq_one_letter_code
_entity_poly.pdbx_strand_id
1 'polypeptide(L)'
;MNKSVITSVISVVAFLSLLGAFAPKVYAQSRANVVDEVAWVIGDETILLSDIERQRLYYESTGQRMEGNARCIIPEQMAIQKLFLNQAQIDSVYPNEQMVTAAVNQWLDAVVNEVGSREKVEEYFGRNFAQIRAERRKVVSEEYVMMQMQQKLVGDIQVTPSEVNRFYDTVNRDSLPFMPLTVEVQIVTQEPKVQVSEVDRVKQKLIEYSDKISKGEMSFETVARIYSEDGNTALKGGEMGFVGRAELEPEFANVAFGLPDNDKVSRIVKTARGYHIMQLIEKRGDQINVRHILLRPHVDGDELTATTNRMDSIAHLIRVDSLPIEVAAKYYSYDEDSRLSNGQMVNANHQSQYYGTSRFVMEDLPQEVSAQVAKLQEGEISAPFTMLDKNNNTVVAIVKLKKRVPGHRANVVDDYQVVKGIVLQKKQDETLHEWIREKQKKTYVRISPEYRQCEFQYPGWLEQ
;
A
#
# COMPACT_ATOMS: atom_id res chain seq x y z
N MET A 1 3.42 22.80 25.69
CA MET A 1 2.51 23.47 24.75
C MET A 1 2.29 22.52 23.58
N ASN A 2 1.06 22.18 23.37
CA ASN A 2 0.51 21.00 22.72
C ASN A 2 1.08 20.59 21.35
N LYS A 3 1.57 19.35 21.29
CA LYS A 3 2.07 18.68 20.08
C LYS A 3 0.97 18.01 19.22
N SER A 4 -0.32 18.18 19.54
CA SER A 4 -1.38 17.32 19.01
C SER A 4 -2.36 17.97 18.01
N VAL A 5 -2.18 19.23 17.63
CA VAL A 5 -3.22 19.98 16.88
C VAL A 5 -3.06 19.92 15.35
N ILE A 6 -1.90 19.55 14.83
CA ILE A 6 -1.61 19.67 13.38
C ILE A 6 -2.08 18.46 12.55
N THR A 7 -2.44 17.34 13.19
CA THR A 7 -2.77 16.10 12.46
C THR A 7 -4.27 15.88 12.20
N SER A 8 -5.13 16.77 12.63
CA SER A 8 -6.56 16.45 12.79
C SER A 8 -7.48 16.63 11.59
N VAL A 9 -7.21 17.49 10.63
CA VAL A 9 -8.23 17.82 9.60
C VAL A 9 -8.13 16.91 8.36
N ILE A 10 -6.94 16.51 7.97
CA ILE A 10 -6.75 15.63 6.77
C ILE A 10 -6.87 14.15 7.10
N SER A 11 -6.54 13.72 8.33
CA SER A 11 -6.69 12.32 8.77
C SER A 11 -8.14 11.83 8.89
N VAL A 12 -9.13 12.75 8.96
CA VAL A 12 -10.55 12.38 9.09
C VAL A 12 -11.13 11.74 7.82
N VAL A 13 -10.59 12.07 6.64
CA VAL A 13 -11.15 11.58 5.37
C VAL A 13 -10.67 10.17 5.01
N ALA A 14 -9.48 9.76 5.41
CA ALA A 14 -8.89 8.49 5.00
C ALA A 14 -9.38 7.26 5.80
N PHE A 15 -10.08 7.44 6.93
CA PHE A 15 -10.33 6.34 7.88
C PHE A 15 -11.78 5.84 7.95
N LEU A 16 -12.72 6.45 7.25
CA LEU A 16 -14.13 5.98 7.24
C LEU A 16 -14.37 4.72 6.40
N SER A 17 -13.34 4.18 5.74
CA SER A 17 -13.52 3.13 4.73
C SER A 17 -13.49 1.68 5.23
N LEU A 18 -13.13 1.38 6.48
CA LEU A 18 -12.82 0.00 6.86
C LEU A 18 -13.72 -0.65 7.92
N LEU A 19 -14.76 -0.03 8.47
CA LEU A 19 -15.36 -0.57 9.68
C LEU A 19 -16.89 -0.57 9.70
N GLY A 20 -17.44 -1.66 9.21
CA GLY A 20 -18.76 -2.15 9.59
C GLY A 20 -18.72 -3.47 10.38
N ALA A 21 -17.57 -3.88 10.98
CA ALA A 21 -17.40 -5.29 11.31
C ALA A 21 -17.45 -5.73 12.79
N PHE A 22 -17.56 -4.86 13.78
CA PHE A 22 -17.71 -5.32 15.17
C PHE A 22 -18.58 -4.39 16.00
N ALA A 23 -19.90 -4.55 15.93
CA ALA A 23 -20.77 -4.05 16.97
C ALA A 23 -21.32 -5.23 17.79
N PRO A 24 -21.05 -5.33 19.11
CA PRO A 24 -21.72 -6.30 19.96
C PRO A 24 -23.24 -6.02 19.92
N LYS A 25 -24.05 -7.09 19.88
CA LYS A 25 -25.49 -6.98 20.02
C LYS A 25 -25.82 -6.32 21.39
N VAL A 26 -25.90 -5.01 21.41
CA VAL A 26 -26.50 -4.30 22.54
C VAL A 26 -27.99 -4.46 22.39
N TYR A 27 -28.59 -5.24 23.27
CA TYR A 27 -30.05 -5.27 23.44
C TYR A 27 -30.49 -3.89 23.92
N ALA A 28 -30.83 -3.02 22.98
CA ALA A 28 -31.50 -1.78 23.28
C ALA A 28 -32.91 -2.15 23.83
N GLN A 29 -33.14 -1.90 25.10
CA GLN A 29 -34.50 -1.91 25.65
C GLN A 29 -35.31 -0.92 24.78
N SER A 30 -36.41 -1.43 24.19
CA SER A 30 -37.31 -0.66 23.37
C SER A 30 -37.90 0.50 24.19
N ARG A 31 -37.39 1.71 23.99
CA ARG A 31 -38.16 2.91 24.24
C ARG A 31 -39.12 3.04 23.07
N ALA A 32 -40.37 2.57 23.29
CA ALA A 32 -41.46 2.75 22.34
C ALA A 32 -41.62 4.27 22.09
N ASN A 33 -41.62 4.68 20.80
CA ASN A 33 -41.94 6.00 20.28
C ASN A 33 -40.95 7.15 20.53
N VAL A 34 -39.67 6.93 20.49
CA VAL A 34 -38.71 8.04 20.31
C VAL A 34 -38.45 8.22 18.81
N VAL A 35 -39.10 9.24 18.23
CA VAL A 35 -38.65 9.82 16.94
C VAL A 35 -37.25 10.32 17.18
N ASP A 36 -36.30 9.99 16.29
CA ASP A 36 -34.92 10.39 16.40
C ASP A 36 -34.80 11.92 16.51
N GLU A 37 -34.02 12.42 17.44
CA GLU A 37 -33.95 13.85 17.74
C GLU A 37 -32.92 14.54 16.84
N VAL A 38 -33.30 15.70 16.27
CA VAL A 38 -32.38 16.53 15.49
C VAL A 38 -31.46 17.29 16.46
N ALA A 39 -30.19 16.87 16.50
CA ALA A 39 -29.16 17.49 17.34
C ALA A 39 -28.66 18.81 16.72
N TRP A 40 -28.35 18.81 15.41
CA TRP A 40 -27.88 19.97 14.67
C TRP A 40 -28.54 20.08 13.31
N VAL A 41 -28.65 21.31 12.79
CA VAL A 41 -29.03 21.61 11.40
C VAL A 41 -27.94 22.50 10.80
N ILE A 42 -27.43 22.16 9.63
CA ILE A 42 -26.39 22.89 8.90
C ILE A 42 -26.88 23.09 7.46
N GLY A 43 -27.32 24.31 7.13
CA GLY A 43 -28.02 24.57 5.86
C GLY A 43 -29.26 23.67 5.74
N ASP A 44 -29.30 22.82 4.72
CA ASP A 44 -30.38 21.85 4.47
C ASP A 44 -30.11 20.45 5.06
N GLU A 45 -28.94 20.28 5.71
CA GLU A 45 -28.50 19.01 6.26
C GLU A 45 -28.79 18.88 7.76
N THR A 46 -29.24 17.73 8.21
CA THR A 46 -29.51 17.44 9.63
C THR A 46 -28.51 16.45 10.18
N ILE A 47 -28.16 16.59 11.46
CA ILE A 47 -27.40 15.62 12.25
C ILE A 47 -28.34 15.13 13.35
N LEU A 48 -28.59 13.83 13.37
CA LEU A 48 -29.45 13.18 14.35
C LEU A 48 -28.65 12.74 15.57
N LEU A 49 -29.31 12.64 16.71
CA LEU A 49 -28.69 12.14 17.93
C LEU A 49 -28.22 10.69 17.77
N SER A 50 -28.96 9.88 17.03
CA SER A 50 -28.58 8.51 16.70
C SER A 50 -27.31 8.43 15.84
N ASP A 51 -27.07 9.42 14.96
CA ASP A 51 -25.87 9.47 14.13
C ASP A 51 -24.64 9.76 15.00
N ILE A 52 -24.76 10.71 15.92
CA ILE A 52 -23.70 11.05 16.89
C ILE A 52 -23.36 9.84 17.76
N GLU A 53 -24.37 9.16 18.29
CA GLU A 53 -24.17 8.00 19.15
C GLU A 53 -23.57 6.80 18.38
N ARG A 54 -23.98 6.58 17.13
CA ARG A 54 -23.39 5.57 16.25
C ARG A 54 -21.92 5.84 16.01
N GLN A 55 -21.56 7.10 15.74
CA GLN A 55 -20.19 7.50 15.54
C GLN A 55 -19.35 7.35 16.82
N ARG A 56 -19.93 7.66 17.99
CA ARG A 56 -19.29 7.46 19.29
C ARG A 56 -18.98 5.98 19.55
N LEU A 57 -19.98 5.12 19.37
CA LEU A 57 -19.81 3.66 19.52
C LEU A 57 -18.77 3.10 18.55
N TYR A 58 -18.71 3.64 17.35
CA TYR A 58 -17.70 3.29 16.38
C TYR A 58 -16.28 3.61 16.87
N TYR A 59 -16.02 4.83 17.35
CA TYR A 59 -14.70 5.18 17.90
C TYR A 59 -14.32 4.31 19.11
N GLU A 60 -15.28 4.00 19.97
CA GLU A 60 -15.05 3.10 21.12
C GLU A 60 -14.68 1.68 20.65
N SER A 61 -15.40 1.15 19.66
CA SER A 61 -15.16 -0.23 19.15
C SER A 61 -13.80 -0.37 18.45
N THR A 62 -13.30 0.69 17.82
CA THR A 62 -12.00 0.70 17.13
C THR A 62 -10.83 1.05 18.05
N GLY A 63 -11.07 1.34 19.32
CA GLY A 63 -10.04 1.75 20.28
C GLY A 63 -9.40 3.11 19.96
N GLN A 64 -9.99 3.90 19.08
CA GLN A 64 -9.51 5.25 18.78
C GLN A 64 -9.81 6.17 19.97
N ARG A 65 -8.73 6.64 20.61
CA ARG A 65 -8.85 7.62 21.69
C ARG A 65 -9.02 9.02 21.12
N MET A 66 -10.13 9.67 21.47
CA MET A 66 -10.31 11.10 21.22
C MET A 66 -9.70 11.90 22.36
N GLU A 67 -8.88 12.90 22.02
CA GLU A 67 -8.38 13.87 23.01
C GLU A 67 -9.46 14.91 23.27
N GLY A 68 -10.22 14.81 24.34
CA GLY A 68 -11.27 15.74 24.73
C GLY A 68 -12.65 15.10 24.90
N ASN A 69 -13.67 15.96 24.98
CA ASN A 69 -15.05 15.52 25.18
C ASN A 69 -15.67 15.03 23.85
N ALA A 70 -15.74 13.71 23.67
CA ALA A 70 -16.34 13.08 22.50
C ALA A 70 -17.75 13.60 22.16
N ARG A 71 -18.55 13.95 23.19
CA ARG A 71 -19.90 14.49 23.03
C ARG A 71 -19.91 15.84 22.31
N CYS A 72 -18.82 16.61 22.40
CA CYS A 72 -18.69 17.90 21.73
C CYS A 72 -17.95 17.78 20.39
N ILE A 73 -16.90 16.92 20.34
CA ILE A 73 -16.03 16.77 19.17
C ILE A 73 -16.76 16.10 18.00
N ILE A 74 -17.51 15.00 18.28
CA ILE A 74 -18.18 14.23 17.21
C ILE A 74 -19.18 15.09 16.44
N PRO A 75 -20.16 15.77 17.10
CA PRO A 75 -21.12 16.59 16.36
C PRO A 75 -20.46 17.77 15.64
N GLU A 76 -19.38 18.36 16.15
CA GLU A 76 -18.63 19.39 15.44
C GLU A 76 -17.97 18.84 14.16
N GLN A 77 -17.33 17.68 14.23
CA GLN A 77 -16.75 17.03 13.05
C GLN A 77 -17.83 16.71 12.00
N MET A 78 -18.98 16.18 12.42
CA MET A 78 -20.11 15.94 11.53
C MET A 78 -20.65 17.26 10.94
N ALA A 79 -20.71 18.33 11.70
CA ALA A 79 -21.15 19.63 11.22
C ALA A 79 -20.20 20.20 10.15
N ILE A 80 -18.89 20.05 10.33
CA ILE A 80 -17.90 20.41 9.32
C ILE A 80 -18.11 19.61 8.03
N GLN A 81 -18.37 18.29 8.14
CA GLN A 81 -18.69 17.47 6.96
C GLN A 81 -19.93 17.98 6.24
N LYS A 82 -20.99 18.33 7.00
CA LYS A 82 -22.22 18.88 6.42
C LYS A 82 -22.03 20.24 5.76
N LEU A 83 -21.11 21.09 6.26
CA LEU A 83 -20.71 22.33 5.57
C LEU A 83 -20.10 22.04 4.19
N PHE A 84 -19.19 21.07 4.10
CA PHE A 84 -18.60 20.68 2.82
C PHE A 84 -19.64 20.13 1.85
N LEU A 85 -20.54 19.26 2.30
CA LEU A 85 -21.60 18.68 1.47
C LEU A 85 -22.59 19.76 0.99
N ASN A 86 -23.03 20.65 1.88
CA ASN A 86 -23.91 21.76 1.53
C ASN A 86 -23.24 22.67 0.48
N GLN A 87 -21.95 23.03 0.66
CA GLN A 87 -21.25 23.84 -0.32
C GLN A 87 -21.04 23.10 -1.65
N ALA A 88 -20.79 21.80 -1.59
CA ALA A 88 -20.63 20.99 -2.79
C ALA A 88 -21.90 20.99 -3.66
N GLN A 89 -23.07 20.97 -3.05
CA GLN A 89 -24.36 21.10 -3.76
C GLN A 89 -24.47 22.47 -4.44
N ILE A 90 -24.13 23.55 -3.73
CA ILE A 90 -24.13 24.92 -4.28
C ILE A 90 -23.16 25.04 -5.46
N ASP A 91 -21.98 24.45 -5.31
CA ASP A 91 -20.90 24.48 -6.30
C ASP A 91 -21.04 23.44 -7.43
N SER A 92 -22.12 22.64 -7.42
CA SER A 92 -22.37 21.55 -8.36
C SER A 92 -21.20 20.54 -8.44
N VAL A 93 -20.63 20.20 -7.29
CA VAL A 93 -19.58 19.17 -7.17
C VAL A 93 -20.25 17.82 -6.93
N TYR A 94 -20.07 16.88 -7.87
CA TYR A 94 -20.67 15.55 -7.84
C TYR A 94 -19.57 14.47 -7.81
N PRO A 95 -19.83 13.32 -7.17
CA PRO A 95 -18.85 12.24 -7.13
C PRO A 95 -18.71 11.57 -8.49
N ASN A 96 -17.54 11.00 -8.76
CA ASN A 96 -17.38 10.13 -9.91
C ASN A 96 -18.07 8.78 -9.65
N GLU A 97 -19.17 8.52 -10.35
CA GLU A 97 -20.03 7.35 -10.17
C GLU A 97 -19.30 6.01 -10.42
N GLN A 98 -18.32 5.99 -11.32
CA GLN A 98 -17.53 4.79 -11.57
C GLN A 98 -16.63 4.48 -10.37
N MET A 99 -15.97 5.49 -9.80
CA MET A 99 -15.12 5.33 -8.62
C MET A 99 -15.94 4.92 -7.39
N VAL A 100 -17.10 5.56 -7.18
CA VAL A 100 -18.03 5.18 -6.10
C VAL A 100 -18.45 3.71 -6.25
N THR A 101 -18.83 3.30 -7.44
CA THR A 101 -19.27 1.92 -7.70
C THR A 101 -18.13 0.92 -7.46
N ALA A 102 -16.93 1.22 -7.94
CA ALA A 102 -15.74 0.38 -7.74
C ALA A 102 -15.40 0.23 -6.24
N ALA A 103 -15.37 1.36 -5.51
CA ALA A 103 -15.07 1.35 -4.07
C ALA A 103 -16.12 0.58 -3.24
N VAL A 104 -17.42 0.71 -3.59
CA VAL A 104 -18.50 -0.04 -2.94
C VAL A 104 -18.37 -1.54 -3.22
N ASN A 105 -18.06 -1.93 -4.46
CA ASN A 105 -17.88 -3.34 -4.80
C ASN A 105 -16.68 -3.93 -4.08
N GLN A 106 -15.54 -3.24 -4.08
CA GLN A 106 -14.34 -3.68 -3.37
C GLN A 106 -14.58 -3.86 -1.88
N TRP A 107 -15.31 -2.93 -1.25
CA TRP A 107 -15.67 -3.06 0.17
C TRP A 107 -16.58 -4.26 0.42
N LEU A 108 -17.62 -4.45 -0.42
CA LEU A 108 -18.54 -5.58 -0.29
C LEU A 108 -17.82 -6.92 -0.48
N ASP A 109 -16.91 -7.01 -1.45
CA ASP A 109 -16.12 -8.22 -1.70
C ASP A 109 -15.20 -8.52 -0.51
N ALA A 110 -14.56 -7.51 0.07
CA ALA A 110 -13.73 -7.67 1.26
C ALA A 110 -14.56 -8.18 2.46
N VAL A 111 -15.75 -7.59 2.71
CA VAL A 111 -16.63 -8.02 3.80
C VAL A 111 -17.14 -9.45 3.57
N VAL A 112 -17.51 -9.81 2.34
CA VAL A 112 -17.94 -11.18 2.02
C VAL A 112 -16.80 -12.18 2.23
N ASN A 113 -15.59 -11.82 1.85
CA ASN A 113 -14.41 -12.68 2.05
C ASN A 113 -14.08 -12.88 3.55
N GLU A 114 -14.25 -11.84 4.37
CA GLU A 114 -14.02 -11.90 5.81
C GLU A 114 -15.10 -12.70 6.55
N VAL A 115 -16.37 -12.46 6.23
CA VAL A 115 -17.52 -13.09 6.88
C VAL A 115 -17.82 -14.49 6.31
N GLY A 116 -17.42 -14.74 5.07
CA GLY A 116 -17.45 -16.02 4.39
C GLY A 116 -18.59 -16.21 3.38
N SER A 117 -19.72 -15.50 3.46
CA SER A 117 -20.77 -15.53 2.43
C SER A 117 -21.69 -14.31 2.50
N ARG A 118 -22.44 -14.06 1.42
CA ARG A 118 -23.44 -12.97 1.38
C ARG A 118 -24.54 -13.13 2.41
N GLU A 119 -25.04 -14.35 2.61
CA GLU A 119 -26.09 -14.67 3.56
C GLU A 119 -25.67 -14.35 5.00
N LYS A 120 -24.43 -14.67 5.35
CA LYS A 120 -23.85 -14.31 6.66
C LYS A 120 -23.67 -12.81 6.82
N VAL A 121 -23.33 -12.09 5.74
CA VAL A 121 -23.24 -10.62 5.75
C VAL A 121 -24.65 -10.03 6.01
N GLU A 122 -25.69 -10.51 5.33
CA GLU A 122 -27.07 -10.09 5.57
C GLU A 122 -27.54 -10.36 7.01
N GLU A 123 -27.21 -11.54 7.55
CA GLU A 123 -27.49 -11.91 8.94
C GLU A 123 -26.75 -10.98 9.93
N TYR A 124 -25.49 -10.72 9.67
CA TYR A 124 -24.65 -9.85 10.52
C TYR A 124 -25.18 -8.42 10.57
N PHE A 125 -25.51 -7.82 9.42
CA PHE A 125 -26.04 -6.46 9.35
C PHE A 125 -27.54 -6.36 9.64
N GLY A 126 -28.28 -7.48 9.66
CA GLY A 126 -29.75 -7.52 9.81
C GLY A 126 -30.49 -6.84 8.67
N ARG A 127 -29.91 -6.82 7.45
CA ARG A 127 -30.42 -6.14 6.25
C ARG A 127 -30.05 -6.94 5.02
N ASN A 128 -30.86 -6.81 3.95
CA ASN A 128 -30.52 -7.46 2.70
C ASN A 128 -29.32 -6.77 2.00
N PHE A 129 -28.63 -7.52 1.15
CA PHE A 129 -27.40 -7.09 0.49
C PHE A 129 -27.58 -5.82 -0.36
N ALA A 130 -28.77 -5.62 -0.94
CA ALA A 130 -29.08 -4.42 -1.71
C ALA A 130 -29.19 -3.17 -0.82
N GLN A 131 -29.77 -3.31 0.38
CA GLN A 131 -29.82 -2.22 1.37
C GLN A 131 -28.41 -1.88 1.90
N ILE A 132 -27.60 -2.89 2.24
CA ILE A 132 -26.20 -2.70 2.66
C ILE A 132 -25.42 -1.96 1.58
N ARG A 133 -25.56 -2.37 0.32
CA ARG A 133 -24.94 -1.70 -0.84
C ARG A 133 -25.40 -0.25 -0.97
N ALA A 134 -26.69 0.03 -0.87
CA ALA A 134 -27.24 1.37 -1.02
C ALA A 134 -26.75 2.32 0.08
N GLU A 135 -26.69 1.84 1.33
CA GLU A 135 -26.18 2.60 2.47
C GLU A 135 -24.66 2.88 2.31
N ARG A 136 -23.89 1.85 1.96
CA ARG A 136 -22.45 2.04 1.71
C ARG A 136 -22.19 3.00 0.55
N ARG A 137 -23.01 2.92 -0.52
CA ARG A 137 -22.92 3.85 -1.65
C ARG A 137 -23.14 5.30 -1.21
N LYS A 138 -24.13 5.56 -0.36
CA LYS A 138 -24.35 6.91 0.17
C LYS A 138 -23.13 7.43 0.91
N VAL A 139 -22.56 6.64 1.82
CA VAL A 139 -21.35 7.02 2.59
C VAL A 139 -20.17 7.29 1.66
N VAL A 140 -19.87 6.37 0.75
CA VAL A 140 -18.76 6.51 -0.20
C VAL A 140 -18.96 7.73 -1.10
N SER A 141 -20.19 7.98 -1.56
CA SER A 141 -20.54 9.14 -2.37
C SER A 141 -20.24 10.46 -1.61
N GLU A 142 -20.67 10.56 -0.35
CA GLU A 142 -20.39 11.73 0.50
C GLU A 142 -18.89 11.91 0.75
N GLU A 143 -18.14 10.82 0.99
CA GLU A 143 -16.67 10.84 1.13
C GLU A 143 -15.98 11.40 -0.12
N TYR A 144 -16.37 10.94 -1.32
CA TYR A 144 -15.81 11.44 -2.59
C TYR A 144 -16.14 12.92 -2.84
N VAL A 145 -17.38 13.33 -2.56
CA VAL A 145 -17.78 14.74 -2.68
C VAL A 145 -16.94 15.62 -1.77
N MET A 146 -16.77 15.22 -0.51
CA MET A 146 -15.95 15.97 0.45
C MET A 146 -14.49 16.07 0.00
N MET A 147 -13.90 14.96 -0.47
CA MET A 147 -12.53 14.95 -0.98
C MET A 147 -12.38 15.87 -2.19
N GLN A 148 -13.32 15.83 -3.15
CA GLN A 148 -13.30 16.72 -4.30
C GLN A 148 -13.47 18.19 -3.91
N MET A 149 -14.33 18.47 -2.93
CA MET A 149 -14.53 19.83 -2.45
C MET A 149 -13.28 20.36 -1.75
N GLN A 150 -12.63 19.55 -0.91
CA GLN A 150 -11.35 19.91 -0.29
C GLN A 150 -10.28 20.13 -1.37
N GLN A 151 -10.16 19.23 -2.34
CA GLN A 151 -9.21 19.37 -3.46
C GLN A 151 -9.47 20.68 -4.25
N LYS A 152 -10.73 21.05 -4.49
CA LYS A 152 -11.09 22.31 -5.14
C LYS A 152 -10.63 23.53 -4.33
N LEU A 153 -10.65 23.46 -3.01
CA LEU A 153 -10.26 24.57 -2.13
C LEU A 153 -8.74 24.71 -1.99
N VAL A 154 -8.01 23.61 -1.96
CA VAL A 154 -6.57 23.62 -1.60
C VAL A 154 -5.66 23.03 -2.67
N GLY A 155 -6.20 22.44 -3.75
CA GLY A 155 -5.40 21.73 -4.75
C GLY A 155 -4.43 22.61 -5.52
N ASP A 156 -4.77 23.88 -5.73
CA ASP A 156 -3.96 24.85 -6.47
C ASP A 156 -2.93 25.56 -5.59
N ILE A 157 -2.90 25.26 -4.27
CA ILE A 157 -1.97 25.90 -3.34
C ILE A 157 -0.55 25.42 -3.64
N GLN A 158 0.33 26.36 -3.92
CA GLN A 158 1.74 26.10 -4.14
C GLN A 158 2.59 26.73 -3.04
N VAL A 159 3.76 26.14 -2.83
CA VAL A 159 4.75 26.61 -1.87
C VAL A 159 6.02 26.98 -2.61
N THR A 160 6.47 28.20 -2.39
CA THR A 160 7.71 28.71 -2.96
C THR A 160 8.94 28.35 -2.11
N PRO A 161 10.14 28.29 -2.69
CA PRO A 161 11.38 28.06 -1.92
C PRO A 161 11.59 29.08 -0.79
N SER A 162 11.18 30.34 -0.99
CA SER A 162 11.28 31.38 0.02
C SER A 162 10.38 31.11 1.24
N GLU A 163 9.17 30.56 1.02
CA GLU A 163 8.26 30.18 2.11
C GLU A 163 8.82 29.00 2.91
N VAL A 164 9.43 28.01 2.22
CA VAL A 164 10.07 26.87 2.88
C VAL A 164 11.22 27.31 3.76
N ASN A 165 12.12 28.17 3.24
CA ASN A 165 13.25 28.69 4.02
C ASN A 165 12.78 29.53 5.21
N ARG A 166 11.82 30.43 5.02
CA ARG A 166 11.27 31.23 6.11
C ARG A 166 10.63 30.37 7.21
N PHE A 167 9.89 29.35 6.84
CA PHE A 167 9.34 28.38 7.80
C PHE A 167 10.46 27.68 8.56
N TYR A 168 11.46 27.18 7.85
CA TYR A 168 12.60 26.45 8.45
C TYR A 168 13.40 27.33 9.40
N ASP A 169 13.56 28.64 9.12
CA ASP A 169 14.28 29.59 9.97
C ASP A 169 13.50 29.92 11.26
N THR A 170 12.17 29.81 11.26
CA THR A 170 11.32 30.17 12.38
C THR A 170 10.77 29.00 13.17
N VAL A 171 10.76 27.81 12.60
CA VAL A 171 10.22 26.62 13.26
C VAL A 171 11.16 26.12 14.37
N ASN A 172 10.57 25.62 15.47
CA ASN A 172 11.35 24.85 16.43
C ASN A 172 11.83 23.56 15.75
N ARG A 173 13.14 23.39 15.60
CA ARG A 173 13.75 22.25 14.92
C ARG A 173 13.43 20.92 15.58
N ASP A 174 13.21 20.90 16.88
CA ASP A 174 12.79 19.69 17.61
C ASP A 174 11.39 19.21 17.21
N SER A 175 10.56 20.10 16.65
CA SER A 175 9.23 19.74 16.15
C SER A 175 9.24 19.16 14.75
N LEU A 176 10.35 19.26 14.00
CA LEU A 176 10.49 18.65 12.70
C LEU A 176 10.60 17.12 12.83
N PRO A 177 10.12 16.36 11.84
CA PRO A 177 10.21 14.92 11.86
C PRO A 177 11.67 14.44 11.92
N PHE A 178 11.90 13.36 12.63
CA PHE A 178 13.19 12.69 12.62
C PHE A 178 13.30 11.84 11.35
N MET A 179 14.33 12.09 10.58
CA MET A 179 14.69 11.34 9.39
C MET A 179 15.61 10.19 9.82
N PRO A 180 15.27 8.93 9.54
CA PRO A 180 16.13 7.82 9.88
C PRO A 180 17.44 7.85 9.09
N LEU A 181 18.42 7.05 9.53
CA LEU A 181 19.62 6.81 8.75
C LEU A 181 19.23 6.24 7.38
N THR A 182 19.76 6.85 6.32
CA THR A 182 19.58 6.36 4.95
C THR A 182 20.89 6.10 4.26
N VAL A 183 20.86 5.19 3.29
CA VAL A 183 22.02 4.84 2.46
C VAL A 183 21.65 4.89 0.98
N GLU A 184 22.67 5.17 0.14
CA GLU A 184 22.60 4.95 -1.29
C GLU A 184 23.61 3.87 -1.66
N VAL A 185 23.18 2.89 -2.44
CA VAL A 185 23.93 1.67 -2.71
C VAL A 185 24.03 1.42 -4.22
N GLN A 186 25.21 1.04 -4.68
CA GLN A 186 25.40 0.49 -6.02
C GLN A 186 25.66 -1.01 -5.91
N ILE A 187 25.13 -1.78 -6.84
CA ILE A 187 25.21 -3.25 -6.86
C ILE A 187 25.68 -3.74 -8.23
N VAL A 188 26.46 -4.79 -8.22
CA VAL A 188 26.78 -5.60 -9.40
C VAL A 188 26.46 -7.05 -9.05
N THR A 189 25.71 -7.73 -9.89
CA THR A 189 25.31 -9.12 -9.67
C THR A 189 25.76 -10.00 -10.82
N GLN A 190 26.06 -11.27 -10.54
CA GLN A 190 26.24 -12.31 -11.56
C GLN A 190 25.40 -13.55 -11.22
N GLU A 191 24.72 -14.08 -12.21
CA GLU A 191 24.06 -15.34 -12.10
C GLU A 191 25.05 -16.49 -12.34
N PRO A 192 25.21 -17.46 -11.41
CA PRO A 192 25.99 -18.66 -11.65
C PRO A 192 25.37 -19.47 -12.79
N LYS A 193 26.19 -20.07 -13.63
CA LYS A 193 25.71 -20.90 -14.73
C LYS A 193 25.08 -22.18 -14.20
N VAL A 194 23.86 -22.45 -14.63
CA VAL A 194 23.19 -23.72 -14.34
C VAL A 194 23.68 -24.78 -15.33
N GLN A 195 24.09 -25.96 -14.83
CA GLN A 195 24.50 -27.05 -15.68
C GLN A 195 23.30 -27.62 -16.48
N VAL A 196 23.56 -28.01 -17.73
CA VAL A 196 22.51 -28.58 -18.62
C VAL A 196 21.89 -29.83 -18.00
N SER A 197 22.68 -30.67 -17.36
CA SER A 197 22.19 -31.85 -16.62
C SER A 197 21.16 -31.54 -15.56
N GLU A 198 21.31 -30.42 -14.85
CA GLU A 198 20.36 -30.00 -13.82
C GLU A 198 19.05 -29.45 -14.43
N VAL A 199 19.16 -28.72 -15.54
CA VAL A 199 17.99 -28.30 -16.32
C VAL A 199 17.21 -29.51 -16.82
N ASP A 200 17.89 -30.51 -17.33
CA ASP A 200 17.26 -31.74 -17.83
C ASP A 200 16.63 -32.55 -16.68
N ARG A 201 17.28 -32.61 -15.52
CA ARG A 201 16.72 -33.21 -14.30
C ARG A 201 15.39 -32.53 -13.88
N VAL A 202 15.35 -31.20 -13.88
CA VAL A 202 14.14 -30.45 -13.54
C VAL A 202 13.02 -30.71 -14.54
N LYS A 203 13.33 -30.68 -15.84
CA LYS A 203 12.35 -31.01 -16.89
C LYS A 203 11.82 -32.44 -16.77
N GLN A 204 12.68 -33.41 -16.49
CA GLN A 204 12.27 -34.80 -16.30
C GLN A 204 11.33 -34.97 -15.11
N LYS A 205 11.60 -34.29 -13.99
CA LYS A 205 10.68 -34.28 -12.83
C LYS A 205 9.31 -33.68 -13.18
N LEU A 206 9.28 -32.58 -13.93
CA LEU A 206 8.02 -31.96 -14.34
C LEU A 206 7.22 -32.87 -15.30
N ILE A 207 7.90 -33.61 -16.18
CA ILE A 207 7.28 -34.65 -17.05
C ILE A 207 6.69 -35.75 -16.17
N GLU A 208 7.46 -36.28 -15.22
CA GLU A 208 6.98 -37.29 -14.28
C GLU A 208 5.75 -36.85 -13.51
N TYR A 209 5.74 -35.59 -13.02
CA TYR A 209 4.59 -35.03 -12.30
C TYR A 209 3.37 -34.87 -13.22
N SER A 210 3.59 -34.37 -14.44
CA SER A 210 2.52 -34.26 -15.44
C SER A 210 1.92 -35.62 -15.77
N ASP A 211 2.73 -36.65 -15.89
CA ASP A 211 2.28 -38.03 -16.16
C ASP A 211 1.47 -38.60 -15.00
N LYS A 212 1.93 -38.45 -13.76
CA LYS A 212 1.20 -38.88 -12.54
C LYS A 212 -0.16 -38.19 -12.41
N ILE A 213 -0.21 -36.88 -12.70
CA ILE A 213 -1.46 -36.12 -12.69
C ILE A 213 -2.39 -36.62 -13.80
N SER A 214 -1.88 -36.78 -15.03
CA SER A 214 -2.67 -37.18 -16.17
C SER A 214 -3.22 -38.61 -16.05
N LYS A 215 -2.51 -39.52 -15.34
CA LYS A 215 -2.97 -40.89 -15.02
C LYS A 215 -3.91 -40.92 -13.81
N GLY A 216 -4.14 -39.80 -13.11
CA GLY A 216 -4.94 -39.76 -11.89
C GLY A 216 -4.29 -40.42 -10.66
N GLU A 217 -2.99 -40.67 -10.71
CA GLU A 217 -2.23 -41.22 -9.57
C GLU A 217 -2.10 -40.21 -8.44
N MET A 218 -1.99 -38.94 -8.77
CA MET A 218 -1.97 -37.80 -7.82
C MET A 218 -2.76 -36.62 -8.38
N SER A 219 -3.41 -35.87 -7.50
CA SER A 219 -4.01 -34.59 -7.91
C SER A 219 -2.95 -33.51 -8.14
N PHE A 220 -3.22 -32.55 -9.02
CA PHE A 220 -2.33 -31.44 -9.27
C PHE A 220 -2.01 -30.69 -7.97
N GLU A 221 -3.05 -30.44 -7.14
CA GLU A 221 -2.91 -29.78 -5.83
C GLU A 221 -1.96 -30.50 -4.89
N THR A 222 -2.03 -31.82 -4.83
CA THR A 222 -1.15 -32.63 -3.99
C THR A 222 0.30 -32.52 -4.45
N VAL A 223 0.54 -32.60 -5.76
CA VAL A 223 1.89 -32.46 -6.32
C VAL A 223 2.42 -31.05 -6.09
N ALA A 224 1.59 -30.02 -6.28
CA ALA A 224 1.98 -28.62 -6.04
C ALA A 224 2.37 -28.40 -4.57
N ARG A 225 1.57 -28.90 -3.61
CA ARG A 225 1.86 -28.77 -2.18
C ARG A 225 3.16 -29.42 -1.74
N ILE A 226 3.51 -30.54 -2.35
CA ILE A 226 4.69 -31.34 -1.94
C ILE A 226 5.95 -30.89 -2.65
N TYR A 227 5.85 -30.52 -3.94
CA TYR A 227 7.01 -30.37 -4.80
C TYR A 227 7.20 -28.99 -5.42
N SER A 228 6.16 -28.11 -5.42
CA SER A 228 6.32 -26.78 -5.99
C SER A 228 7.23 -25.92 -5.11
N GLU A 229 8.17 -25.26 -5.76
CA GLU A 229 9.10 -24.30 -5.13
C GLU A 229 8.57 -22.87 -5.15
N ASP A 230 7.30 -22.66 -5.53
CA ASP A 230 6.63 -21.36 -5.37
C ASP A 230 5.97 -21.23 -3.99
N GLY A 231 6.67 -20.60 -3.05
CA GLY A 231 6.19 -20.41 -1.68
C GLY A 231 4.86 -19.67 -1.54
N ASN A 232 4.45 -18.90 -2.55
CA ASN A 232 3.20 -18.12 -2.51
C ASN A 232 1.97 -18.98 -2.81
N THR A 233 2.12 -19.99 -3.68
CA THR A 233 1.01 -20.80 -4.19
C THR A 233 1.07 -22.26 -3.78
N ALA A 234 2.25 -22.80 -3.45
CA ALA A 234 2.43 -24.22 -3.13
C ALA A 234 1.45 -24.72 -2.07
N LEU A 235 1.34 -24.03 -0.92
CA LEU A 235 0.43 -24.41 0.17
C LEU A 235 -1.05 -24.31 -0.21
N LYS A 236 -1.40 -23.52 -1.24
CA LYS A 236 -2.73 -23.43 -1.82
C LYS A 236 -2.97 -24.42 -2.96
N GLY A 237 -2.10 -25.44 -3.11
CA GLY A 237 -2.20 -26.39 -4.20
C GLY A 237 -1.79 -25.83 -5.57
N GLY A 238 -0.98 -24.79 -5.58
CA GLY A 238 -0.50 -24.09 -6.78
C GLY A 238 -1.47 -23.04 -7.34
N GLU A 239 -2.61 -22.78 -6.68
CA GLU A 239 -3.65 -21.85 -7.15
C GLU A 239 -3.21 -20.39 -7.01
N MET A 240 -3.34 -19.63 -8.12
CA MET A 240 -2.96 -18.23 -8.18
C MET A 240 -4.11 -17.25 -7.89
N GLY A 241 -5.37 -17.72 -8.00
CA GLY A 241 -6.54 -16.84 -8.04
C GLY A 241 -6.74 -16.22 -9.42
N PHE A 242 -7.73 -15.33 -9.55
CA PHE A 242 -8.01 -14.64 -10.82
C PHE A 242 -6.97 -13.56 -11.08
N VAL A 243 -6.27 -13.68 -12.21
CA VAL A 243 -5.22 -12.76 -12.66
C VAL A 243 -5.44 -12.35 -14.10
N GLY A 244 -5.12 -11.10 -14.41
CA GLY A 244 -5.13 -10.56 -15.77
C GLY A 244 -3.85 -10.91 -16.53
N ARG A 245 -3.91 -10.84 -17.87
CA ARG A 245 -2.77 -11.17 -18.72
C ARG A 245 -1.52 -10.33 -18.45
N ALA A 246 -1.71 -9.05 -18.13
CA ALA A 246 -0.61 -8.11 -17.89
C ALA A 246 0.11 -8.32 -16.53
N GLU A 247 -0.49 -9.10 -15.64
CA GLU A 247 0.08 -9.41 -14.32
C GLU A 247 1.03 -10.61 -14.35
N LEU A 248 1.10 -11.31 -15.49
CA LEU A 248 1.87 -12.54 -15.67
C LEU A 248 3.07 -12.32 -16.59
N GLU A 249 4.15 -13.08 -16.38
CA GLU A 249 5.26 -13.12 -17.33
C GLU A 249 4.77 -13.55 -18.72
N PRO A 250 5.24 -12.92 -19.82
CA PRO A 250 4.69 -13.16 -21.17
C PRO A 250 4.69 -14.63 -21.57
N GLU A 251 5.73 -15.40 -21.26
CA GLU A 251 5.87 -16.81 -21.57
C GLU A 251 4.83 -17.65 -20.83
N PHE A 252 4.61 -17.33 -19.54
CA PHE A 252 3.61 -17.97 -18.70
C PHE A 252 2.20 -17.61 -19.20
N ALA A 253 1.91 -16.33 -19.41
CA ALA A 253 0.62 -15.83 -19.88
C ALA A 253 0.22 -16.46 -21.22
N ASN A 254 1.16 -16.58 -22.17
CA ASN A 254 0.88 -17.15 -23.49
C ASN A 254 0.39 -18.59 -23.42
N VAL A 255 0.91 -19.38 -22.48
CA VAL A 255 0.47 -20.78 -22.30
C VAL A 255 -0.79 -20.83 -21.44
N ALA A 256 -0.85 -20.10 -20.34
CA ALA A 256 -1.97 -20.10 -19.40
C ALA A 256 -3.29 -19.71 -20.07
N PHE A 257 -3.32 -18.59 -20.83
CA PHE A 257 -4.51 -18.15 -21.55
C PHE A 257 -4.89 -19.05 -22.74
N GLY A 258 -3.95 -19.85 -23.25
CA GLY A 258 -4.16 -20.86 -24.30
C GLY A 258 -4.63 -22.23 -23.78
N LEU A 259 -4.70 -22.43 -22.46
CA LEU A 259 -5.10 -23.72 -21.89
C LEU A 259 -6.55 -24.07 -22.27
N PRO A 260 -6.82 -25.31 -22.70
CA PRO A 260 -8.17 -25.78 -22.90
C PRO A 260 -8.89 -26.03 -21.58
N ASP A 261 -10.20 -25.95 -21.61
CA ASP A 261 -11.10 -26.15 -20.46
C ASP A 261 -11.36 -27.66 -20.23
N ASN A 262 -10.30 -28.42 -19.85
CA ASN A 262 -10.38 -29.87 -19.80
C ASN A 262 -9.41 -30.55 -18.81
N ASP A 263 -9.06 -29.91 -17.72
CA ASP A 263 -8.17 -30.46 -16.67
C ASP A 263 -6.78 -30.93 -17.14
N LYS A 264 -6.38 -30.65 -18.39
CA LYS A 264 -5.08 -31.05 -18.91
C LYS A 264 -3.96 -30.18 -18.31
N VAL A 265 -2.85 -30.89 -18.03
CA VAL A 265 -1.58 -30.24 -17.67
C VAL A 265 -0.94 -29.62 -18.91
N SER A 266 -0.40 -28.41 -18.79
CA SER A 266 0.31 -27.75 -19.86
C SER A 266 1.63 -28.44 -20.24
N ARG A 267 2.18 -28.04 -21.38
CA ARG A 267 3.61 -28.25 -21.65
C ARG A 267 4.47 -27.52 -20.62
N ILE A 268 5.73 -27.89 -20.49
CA ILE A 268 6.70 -27.18 -19.66
C ILE A 268 6.93 -25.79 -20.25
N VAL A 269 6.85 -24.76 -19.38
CA VAL A 269 7.08 -23.35 -19.71
C VAL A 269 8.30 -22.88 -18.93
N LYS A 270 9.25 -22.27 -19.63
CA LYS A 270 10.40 -21.60 -19.00
C LYS A 270 10.05 -20.13 -18.81
N THR A 271 10.27 -19.60 -17.61
CA THR A 271 10.19 -18.16 -17.28
C THR A 271 11.47 -17.73 -16.57
N ALA A 272 11.57 -16.47 -16.19
CA ALA A 272 12.66 -15.97 -15.38
C ALA A 272 12.72 -16.64 -13.99
N ARG A 273 11.59 -17.16 -13.48
CA ARG A 273 11.49 -17.81 -12.17
C ARG A 273 11.86 -19.30 -12.18
N GLY A 274 11.94 -19.93 -13.35
CA GLY A 274 12.21 -21.36 -13.48
C GLY A 274 11.35 -22.06 -14.52
N TYR A 275 11.03 -23.34 -14.27
CA TYR A 275 10.24 -24.17 -15.17
C TYR A 275 8.91 -24.52 -14.54
N HIS A 276 7.83 -24.34 -15.31
CA HIS A 276 6.46 -24.49 -14.84
C HIS A 276 5.70 -25.52 -15.66
N ILE A 277 4.79 -26.22 -15.00
CA ILE A 277 3.59 -26.82 -15.60
C ILE A 277 2.37 -26.21 -14.93
N MET A 278 1.27 -26.10 -15.66
CA MET A 278 0.06 -25.44 -15.19
C MET A 278 -1.20 -26.17 -15.63
N GLN A 279 -2.29 -25.93 -14.90
CA GLN A 279 -3.62 -26.44 -15.20
C GLN A 279 -4.64 -25.32 -15.01
N LEU A 280 -5.61 -25.23 -15.91
CA LEU A 280 -6.69 -24.26 -15.83
C LEU A 280 -7.70 -24.68 -14.76
N ILE A 281 -8.13 -23.74 -13.93
CA ILE A 281 -9.25 -23.89 -12.99
C ILE A 281 -10.49 -23.25 -13.60
N GLU A 282 -10.41 -21.95 -13.97
CA GLU A 282 -11.56 -21.20 -14.47
C GLU A 282 -11.10 -20.00 -15.35
N LYS A 283 -11.94 -19.63 -16.33
CA LYS A 283 -11.79 -18.40 -17.11
C LYS A 283 -12.98 -17.47 -16.85
N ARG A 284 -12.72 -16.21 -16.60
CA ARG A 284 -13.75 -15.16 -16.43
C ARG A 284 -13.40 -13.91 -17.27
N GLY A 285 -14.00 -13.79 -18.44
CA GLY A 285 -13.71 -12.66 -19.32
C GLY A 285 -12.23 -12.61 -19.69
N ASP A 286 -11.56 -11.54 -19.32
CA ASP A 286 -10.14 -11.28 -19.52
C ASP A 286 -9.21 -11.76 -18.40
N GLN A 287 -9.76 -12.43 -17.38
CA GLN A 287 -9.03 -13.02 -16.26
C GLN A 287 -9.08 -14.55 -16.29
N ILE A 288 -8.03 -15.16 -15.75
CA ILE A 288 -7.94 -16.62 -15.56
C ILE A 288 -7.54 -16.96 -14.15
N ASN A 289 -8.07 -18.09 -13.64
CA ASN A 289 -7.56 -18.76 -12.46
C ASN A 289 -6.88 -20.05 -12.90
N VAL A 290 -5.58 -20.16 -12.63
CA VAL A 290 -4.75 -21.33 -12.92
C VAL A 290 -4.04 -21.79 -11.67
N ARG A 291 -3.71 -23.06 -11.62
CA ARG A 291 -2.75 -23.62 -10.68
C ARG A 291 -1.47 -24.00 -11.41
N HIS A 292 -0.32 -23.83 -10.74
CA HIS A 292 0.97 -24.16 -11.33
C HIS A 292 1.90 -24.89 -10.35
N ILE A 293 2.88 -25.59 -10.91
CA ILE A 293 4.00 -26.20 -10.20
C ILE A 293 5.25 -25.58 -10.78
N LEU A 294 6.06 -24.97 -9.92
CA LEU A 294 7.35 -24.36 -10.25
C LEU A 294 8.47 -25.25 -9.72
N LEU A 295 9.45 -25.56 -10.56
CA LEU A 295 10.74 -26.08 -10.15
C LEU A 295 11.88 -25.20 -10.68
N ARG A 296 12.91 -25.00 -9.86
CA ARG A 296 14.12 -24.24 -10.22
C ARG A 296 15.30 -25.20 -10.37
N PRO A 297 16.12 -25.01 -11.40
CA PRO A 297 17.41 -25.69 -11.46
C PRO A 297 18.32 -25.17 -10.36
N HIS A 298 18.92 -26.05 -9.57
CA HIS A 298 19.85 -25.64 -8.52
C HIS A 298 21.24 -25.38 -9.08
N VAL A 299 21.93 -24.39 -8.52
CA VAL A 299 23.31 -24.07 -8.85
C VAL A 299 24.23 -25.05 -8.16
N ASP A 300 25.17 -25.62 -8.91
CA ASP A 300 26.23 -26.48 -8.35
C ASP A 300 27.20 -25.63 -7.51
N GLY A 301 27.70 -26.21 -6.42
CA GLY A 301 28.70 -25.59 -5.53
C GLY A 301 29.98 -25.13 -6.23
N ASP A 302 30.45 -25.91 -7.21
CA ASP A 302 31.62 -25.55 -7.99
C ASP A 302 31.41 -24.32 -8.86
N GLU A 303 30.25 -24.20 -9.51
CA GLU A 303 29.91 -23.04 -10.32
C GLU A 303 29.63 -21.79 -9.47
N LEU A 304 29.02 -21.99 -8.30
CA LEU A 304 28.85 -20.90 -7.33
C LEU A 304 30.22 -20.37 -6.88
N THR A 305 31.17 -21.24 -6.58
CA THR A 305 32.54 -20.88 -6.20
C THR A 305 33.26 -20.18 -7.35
N ALA A 306 33.14 -20.67 -8.58
CA ALA A 306 33.73 -20.06 -9.76
C ALA A 306 33.18 -18.64 -10.00
N THR A 307 31.87 -18.47 -9.83
CA THR A 307 31.22 -17.16 -9.95
C THR A 307 31.66 -16.20 -8.84
N THR A 308 31.76 -16.68 -7.61
CA THR A 308 32.29 -15.91 -6.47
C THR A 308 33.70 -15.41 -6.74
N ASN A 309 34.59 -16.27 -7.27
CA ASN A 309 35.98 -15.89 -7.62
C ASN A 309 36.03 -14.85 -8.75
N ARG A 310 35.12 -14.98 -9.75
CA ARG A 310 34.99 -13.95 -10.81
C ARG A 310 34.55 -12.58 -10.20
N MET A 311 33.57 -12.62 -9.32
CA MET A 311 33.07 -11.40 -8.65
C MET A 311 34.11 -10.79 -7.70
N ASP A 312 34.93 -11.61 -7.03
CA ASP A 312 36.01 -11.10 -6.21
C ASP A 312 37.10 -10.38 -7.07
N SER A 313 37.42 -10.93 -8.25
CA SER A 313 38.30 -10.28 -9.20
C SER A 313 37.75 -8.92 -9.66
N ILE A 314 36.45 -8.81 -9.94
CA ILE A 314 35.78 -7.54 -10.27
C ILE A 314 35.84 -6.59 -9.08
N ALA A 315 35.51 -7.06 -7.88
CA ALA A 315 35.56 -6.26 -6.66
C ALA A 315 36.99 -5.73 -6.40
N HIS A 316 38.03 -6.55 -6.66
CA HIS A 316 39.42 -6.10 -6.53
C HIS A 316 39.74 -4.96 -7.50
N LEU A 317 39.36 -5.10 -8.79
CA LEU A 317 39.56 -4.03 -9.78
C LEU A 317 38.87 -2.72 -9.40
N ILE A 318 37.70 -2.81 -8.79
CA ILE A 318 36.98 -1.62 -8.31
C ILE A 318 37.69 -1.01 -7.08
N ARG A 319 38.20 -1.83 -6.14
CA ARG A 319 38.92 -1.36 -4.95
C ARG A 319 40.18 -0.61 -5.27
N VAL A 320 40.88 -1.00 -6.37
CA VAL A 320 42.11 -0.35 -6.82
C VAL A 320 41.87 0.73 -7.88
N ASP A 321 40.64 1.21 -8.02
CA ASP A 321 40.21 2.24 -8.97
C ASP A 321 40.57 1.97 -10.45
N SER A 322 40.84 0.70 -10.80
CA SER A 322 41.10 0.28 -12.18
C SER A 322 39.85 0.09 -13.00
N LEU A 323 38.71 -0.08 -12.33
CA LEU A 323 37.38 -0.28 -12.95
C LEU A 323 36.32 0.50 -12.16
N PRO A 324 35.71 1.56 -12.72
CA PRO A 324 34.58 2.22 -12.09
C PRO A 324 33.40 1.25 -11.92
N ILE A 325 32.69 1.31 -10.78
CA ILE A 325 31.57 0.40 -10.52
C ILE A 325 30.42 0.58 -11.54
N GLU A 326 30.25 1.77 -12.07
CA GLU A 326 29.28 2.09 -13.13
C GLU A 326 29.57 1.30 -14.41
N VAL A 327 30.87 1.19 -14.74
CA VAL A 327 31.34 0.41 -15.89
C VAL A 327 31.17 -1.09 -15.58
N ALA A 328 31.53 -1.52 -14.36
CA ALA A 328 31.32 -2.90 -13.93
C ALA A 328 29.87 -3.30 -13.99
N ALA A 329 28.95 -2.47 -13.49
CA ALA A 329 27.52 -2.72 -13.55
C ALA A 329 27.04 -2.86 -15.00
N LYS A 330 27.41 -1.94 -15.87
CA LYS A 330 27.00 -1.92 -17.28
C LYS A 330 27.41 -3.18 -18.06
N TYR A 331 28.61 -3.71 -17.83
CA TYR A 331 29.16 -4.79 -18.64
C TYR A 331 29.08 -6.17 -17.98
N TYR A 332 29.02 -6.23 -16.65
CA TYR A 332 29.10 -7.50 -15.92
C TYR A 332 27.85 -7.80 -15.09
N SER A 333 26.99 -6.80 -14.80
CA SER A 333 25.81 -7.07 -13.96
C SER A 333 24.75 -7.86 -14.70
N TYR A 334 24.23 -8.90 -14.05
CA TYR A 334 23.07 -9.68 -14.48
C TYR A 334 21.77 -8.91 -14.27
N ASP A 335 21.63 -8.22 -13.13
CA ASP A 335 20.44 -7.44 -12.82
C ASP A 335 20.30 -6.26 -13.79
N GLU A 336 19.20 -6.26 -14.54
CA GLU A 336 18.96 -5.28 -15.61
C GLU A 336 18.67 -3.89 -15.07
N ASP A 337 17.93 -3.78 -13.97
CA ASP A 337 17.50 -2.50 -13.42
C ASP A 337 18.69 -1.69 -12.92
N SER A 338 19.58 -2.32 -12.14
CA SER A 338 20.82 -1.69 -11.67
C SER A 338 21.83 -1.47 -12.81
N ARG A 339 21.91 -2.40 -13.78
CA ARG A 339 22.77 -2.28 -14.95
C ARG A 339 22.46 -1.03 -15.78
N LEU A 340 21.18 -0.75 -16.02
CA LEU A 340 20.72 0.44 -16.75
C LEU A 340 20.87 1.73 -15.95
N SER A 341 20.94 1.63 -14.63
CA SER A 341 21.07 2.74 -13.68
C SER A 341 22.49 2.92 -13.16
N ASN A 342 23.53 2.53 -13.91
CA ASN A 342 24.95 2.62 -13.50
C ASN A 342 25.24 1.92 -12.16
N GLY A 343 24.60 0.79 -11.91
CA GLY A 343 24.68 0.04 -10.66
C GLY A 343 23.80 0.56 -9.53
N GLN A 344 23.21 1.74 -9.66
CA GLN A 344 22.42 2.36 -8.61
C GLN A 344 21.16 1.52 -8.32
N MET A 345 20.95 1.15 -7.06
CA MET A 345 19.70 0.53 -6.62
C MET A 345 18.61 1.58 -6.47
N VAL A 346 17.37 1.18 -6.76
CA VAL A 346 16.17 2.00 -6.60
C VAL A 346 15.25 1.32 -5.59
N ASN A 347 14.73 2.11 -4.66
CA ASN A 347 13.83 1.62 -3.62
C ASN A 347 12.46 1.25 -4.21
N ALA A 348 12.14 -0.03 -4.21
CA ALA A 348 10.90 -0.57 -4.75
C ALA A 348 9.83 -0.83 -3.66
N ASN A 349 10.09 -0.49 -2.40
CA ASN A 349 9.12 -0.65 -1.32
C ASN A 349 8.06 0.45 -1.38
N HIS A 350 6.87 0.13 -1.85
CA HIS A 350 5.74 1.06 -1.97
C HIS A 350 5.29 1.69 -0.63
N GLN A 351 5.65 1.09 0.50
CA GLN A 351 5.34 1.63 1.83
C GLN A 351 6.43 2.60 2.34
N SER A 352 7.57 2.64 1.66
CA SER A 352 8.66 3.53 2.03
C SER A 352 8.41 4.96 1.55
N GLN A 353 8.72 5.94 2.39
CA GLN A 353 8.75 7.34 1.98
C GLN A 353 9.82 7.63 0.90
N TYR A 354 10.76 6.71 0.69
CA TYR A 354 11.82 6.80 -0.33
C TYR A 354 11.51 5.96 -1.58
N TYR A 355 10.27 5.47 -1.73
CA TYR A 355 9.86 4.72 -2.93
C TYR A 355 10.24 5.45 -4.22
N GLY A 356 10.79 4.72 -5.18
CA GLY A 356 11.21 5.24 -6.49
C GLY A 356 12.48 6.11 -6.46
N THR A 357 13.16 6.25 -5.31
CA THR A 357 14.43 6.99 -5.18
C THR A 357 15.61 6.05 -4.97
N SER A 358 16.83 6.60 -5.00
CA SER A 358 18.07 5.85 -4.67
C SER A 358 18.32 5.71 -3.16
N ARG A 359 17.46 6.27 -2.32
CA ARG A 359 17.60 6.24 -0.86
C ARG A 359 16.89 5.06 -0.25
N PHE A 360 17.55 4.43 0.73
CA PHE A 360 17.01 3.31 1.50
C PHE A 360 17.19 3.55 3.00
N VAL A 361 16.17 3.29 3.79
CA VAL A 361 16.40 2.88 5.17
C VAL A 361 16.91 1.43 5.16
N MET A 362 17.61 1.01 6.22
CA MET A 362 18.25 -0.32 6.22
C MET A 362 17.25 -1.47 6.06
N GLU A 363 16.00 -1.27 6.51
CA GLU A 363 14.91 -2.24 6.45
C GLU A 363 14.30 -2.39 5.04
N ASP A 364 14.50 -1.39 4.15
CA ASP A 364 14.04 -1.44 2.76
C ASP A 364 15.00 -2.19 1.84
N LEU A 365 16.24 -2.43 2.30
CA LEU A 365 17.22 -3.20 1.54
C LEU A 365 16.96 -4.72 1.69
N PRO A 366 17.26 -5.54 0.67
CA PRO A 366 17.35 -6.99 0.85
C PRO A 366 18.27 -7.33 2.03
N GLN A 367 17.91 -8.33 2.82
CA GLN A 367 18.58 -8.65 4.07
C GLN A 367 20.08 -8.89 3.90
N GLU A 368 20.49 -9.58 2.83
CA GLU A 368 21.88 -9.86 2.53
C GLU A 368 22.66 -8.59 2.17
N VAL A 369 22.04 -7.68 1.41
CA VAL A 369 22.61 -6.38 1.04
C VAL A 369 22.75 -5.53 2.30
N SER A 370 21.72 -5.43 3.10
CA SER A 370 21.71 -4.68 4.38
C SER A 370 22.85 -5.14 5.30
N ALA A 371 23.03 -6.47 5.43
CA ALA A 371 24.08 -7.07 6.25
C ALA A 371 25.51 -6.71 5.78
N GLN A 372 25.72 -6.51 4.47
CA GLN A 372 27.01 -6.05 3.95
C GLN A 372 27.18 -4.55 4.12
N VAL A 373 26.16 -3.76 3.74
CA VAL A 373 26.17 -2.29 3.83
C VAL A 373 26.40 -1.81 5.26
N ALA A 374 25.89 -2.53 6.26
CA ALA A 374 26.12 -2.20 7.67
C ALA A 374 27.60 -2.15 8.07
N LYS A 375 28.46 -2.92 7.38
CA LYS A 375 29.89 -3.05 7.68
C LYS A 375 30.77 -2.09 6.88
N LEU A 376 30.23 -1.47 5.81
CA LEU A 376 31.01 -0.64 4.88
C LEU A 376 31.04 0.81 5.35
N GLN A 377 32.14 1.49 5.04
CA GLN A 377 32.25 2.94 5.04
C GLN A 377 31.86 3.52 3.67
N GLU A 378 31.60 4.82 3.60
CA GLU A 378 31.29 5.47 2.31
C GLU A 378 32.46 5.27 1.31
N GLY A 379 32.10 4.88 0.11
CA GLY A 379 33.04 4.55 -0.96
C GLY A 379 33.55 3.11 -0.94
N GLU A 380 33.40 2.38 0.15
CA GLU A 380 33.85 0.99 0.24
C GLU A 380 32.94 0.02 -0.52
N ILE A 381 33.58 -1.08 -0.99
CA ILE A 381 32.90 -2.20 -1.66
C ILE A 381 33.02 -3.48 -0.83
N SER A 382 31.95 -4.26 -0.79
CA SER A 382 31.91 -5.53 -0.07
C SER A 382 32.83 -6.60 -0.70
N ALA A 383 33.08 -7.67 0.03
CA ALA A 383 33.42 -8.95 -0.57
C ALA A 383 32.19 -9.50 -1.35
N PRO A 384 32.40 -10.44 -2.30
CA PRO A 384 31.28 -11.14 -2.93
C PRO A 384 30.43 -11.92 -1.90
N PHE A 385 29.12 -11.88 -2.08
CA PHE A 385 28.17 -12.61 -1.25
C PHE A 385 27.04 -13.15 -2.12
N THR A 386 26.36 -14.19 -1.64
CA THR A 386 25.19 -14.76 -2.29
C THR A 386 23.92 -14.10 -1.80
N MET A 387 22.97 -13.86 -2.70
CA MET A 387 21.62 -13.39 -2.39
C MET A 387 20.62 -13.95 -3.38
N LEU A 388 19.33 -13.76 -3.11
CA LEU A 388 18.27 -14.03 -4.07
C LEU A 388 17.93 -12.77 -4.86
N ASP A 389 17.73 -12.91 -6.17
CA ASP A 389 17.20 -11.85 -7.01
C ASP A 389 15.67 -11.69 -6.85
N LYS A 390 15.06 -10.75 -7.56
CA LYS A 390 13.61 -10.51 -7.56
C LYS A 390 12.77 -11.73 -8.03
N ASN A 391 13.40 -12.69 -8.69
CA ASN A 391 12.78 -13.93 -9.18
C ASN A 391 13.05 -15.13 -8.27
N ASN A 392 13.72 -14.92 -7.11
CA ASN A 392 14.21 -15.95 -6.20
C ASN A 392 15.29 -16.87 -6.81
N ASN A 393 16.07 -16.38 -7.77
CA ASN A 393 17.26 -17.09 -8.28
C ASN A 393 18.48 -16.71 -7.44
N THR A 394 19.38 -17.69 -7.22
CA THR A 394 20.64 -17.44 -6.54
C THR A 394 21.58 -16.64 -7.44
N VAL A 395 22.02 -15.48 -6.96
CA VAL A 395 23.03 -14.64 -7.61
C VAL A 395 24.18 -14.35 -6.66
N VAL A 396 25.36 -14.08 -7.21
CA VAL A 396 26.50 -13.56 -6.47
C VAL A 396 26.56 -12.06 -6.69
N ALA A 397 26.63 -11.29 -5.61
CA ALA A 397 26.59 -9.83 -5.64
C ALA A 397 27.83 -9.23 -4.96
N ILE A 398 28.18 -8.03 -5.36
CA ILE A 398 29.03 -7.08 -4.64
C ILE A 398 28.28 -5.76 -4.53
N VAL A 399 28.40 -5.08 -3.41
CA VAL A 399 27.78 -3.78 -3.19
C VAL A 399 28.79 -2.73 -2.78
N LYS A 400 28.60 -1.50 -3.26
CA LYS A 400 29.35 -0.32 -2.84
C LYS A 400 28.42 0.60 -2.08
N LEU A 401 28.85 1.02 -0.89
CA LEU A 401 28.15 2.08 -0.16
C LEU A 401 28.54 3.43 -0.77
N LYS A 402 27.62 4.03 -1.52
CA LYS A 402 27.84 5.30 -2.22
C LYS A 402 27.73 6.49 -1.27
N LYS A 403 26.70 6.49 -0.43
CA LYS A 403 26.44 7.57 0.55
C LYS A 403 25.75 7.01 1.78
N ARG A 404 26.06 7.57 2.93
CA ARG A 404 25.36 7.30 4.21
C ARG A 404 24.97 8.63 4.83
N VAL A 405 23.69 8.84 5.04
CA VAL A 405 23.15 10.02 5.71
C VAL A 405 22.73 9.60 7.12
N PRO A 406 23.41 10.04 8.17
CA PRO A 406 23.02 9.72 9.56
C PRO A 406 21.62 10.19 9.88
N GLY A 407 20.97 9.54 10.85
CA GLY A 407 19.66 9.99 11.35
C GLY A 407 19.75 11.42 11.89
N HIS A 408 18.80 12.27 11.48
CA HIS A 408 18.80 13.70 11.83
C HIS A 408 17.36 14.26 11.83
N ARG A 409 17.18 15.47 12.36
CA ARG A 409 15.94 16.22 12.17
C ARG A 409 15.90 16.73 10.74
N ALA A 410 14.71 16.65 10.11
CA ALA A 410 14.52 17.09 8.73
C ALA A 410 15.10 18.50 8.49
N ASN A 411 15.83 18.67 7.40
CA ASN A 411 16.47 19.94 7.05
C ASN A 411 16.23 20.29 5.58
N VAL A 412 16.45 21.56 5.22
CA VAL A 412 16.20 22.04 3.86
C VAL A 412 17.28 21.63 2.84
N VAL A 413 18.41 21.08 3.29
CA VAL A 413 19.50 20.65 2.40
C VAL A 413 19.25 19.24 1.90
N ASP A 414 19.01 18.30 2.83
CA ASP A 414 18.85 16.88 2.52
C ASP A 414 17.39 16.46 2.31
N ASP A 415 16.42 17.16 2.97
CA ASP A 415 15.03 16.76 3.05
C ASP A 415 14.07 17.87 2.60
N TYR A 416 14.49 18.66 1.61
CA TYR A 416 13.71 19.80 1.11
C TYR A 416 12.26 19.44 0.81
N GLN A 417 11.99 18.28 0.17
CA GLN A 417 10.63 17.88 -0.17
C GLN A 417 9.78 17.57 1.08
N VAL A 418 10.38 17.03 2.12
CA VAL A 418 9.70 16.77 3.41
C VAL A 418 9.31 18.09 4.05
N VAL A 419 10.24 19.04 4.15
CA VAL A 419 9.98 20.37 4.73
C VAL A 419 8.96 21.13 3.87
N LYS A 420 9.06 21.07 2.55
CA LYS A 420 8.10 21.64 1.60
C LYS A 420 6.69 21.05 1.82
N GLY A 421 6.60 19.72 1.99
CA GLY A 421 5.34 19.04 2.30
C GLY A 421 4.69 19.55 3.58
N ILE A 422 5.48 19.75 4.64
CA ILE A 422 4.99 20.31 5.92
C ILE A 422 4.44 21.74 5.72
N VAL A 423 5.15 22.60 4.97
CA VAL A 423 4.71 23.97 4.67
C VAL A 423 3.44 23.96 3.84
N LEU A 424 3.37 23.10 2.82
CA LEU A 424 2.19 22.92 1.98
C LEU A 424 0.98 22.51 2.81
N GLN A 425 1.15 21.48 3.63
CA GLN A 425 0.10 20.98 4.54
C GLN A 425 -0.40 22.09 5.46
N LYS A 426 0.50 22.82 6.11
CA LYS A 426 0.16 23.95 6.97
C LYS A 426 -0.66 25.01 6.25
N LYS A 427 -0.26 25.36 5.03
CA LYS A 427 -0.93 26.37 4.21
C LYS A 427 -2.33 25.90 3.77
N GLN A 428 -2.46 24.62 3.45
CA GLN A 428 -3.75 24.01 3.14
C GLN A 428 -4.67 23.99 4.36
N ASP A 429 -4.16 23.59 5.52
CA ASP A 429 -4.92 23.57 6.77
C ASP A 429 -5.41 24.99 7.15
N GLU A 430 -4.54 26.00 7.06
CA GLU A 430 -4.90 27.39 7.31
C GLU A 430 -6.02 27.85 6.37
N THR A 431 -5.94 27.52 5.08
CA THR A 431 -6.98 27.85 4.09
C THR A 431 -8.31 27.17 4.41
N LEU A 432 -8.29 25.88 4.78
CA LEU A 432 -9.49 25.16 5.18
C LEU A 432 -10.11 25.73 6.46
N HIS A 433 -9.29 26.08 7.44
CA HIS A 433 -9.75 26.71 8.68
C HIS A 433 -10.42 28.06 8.44
N GLU A 434 -9.83 28.90 7.59
CA GLU A 434 -10.42 30.17 7.19
C GLU A 434 -11.74 29.98 6.46
N TRP A 435 -11.77 29.03 5.51
CA TRP A 435 -12.97 28.69 4.77
C TRP A 435 -14.11 28.20 5.69
N ILE A 436 -13.82 27.32 6.65
CA ILE A 436 -14.84 26.85 7.62
C ILE A 436 -15.42 28.02 8.41
N ARG A 437 -14.57 28.93 8.94
CA ARG A 437 -15.01 30.10 9.67
C ARG A 437 -15.90 31.05 8.85
N GLU A 438 -15.54 31.23 7.57
CA GLU A 438 -16.35 32.05 6.66
C GLU A 438 -17.68 31.36 6.31
N LYS A 439 -17.70 30.05 6.17
CA LYS A 439 -18.92 29.29 5.87
C LYS A 439 -19.86 29.22 7.08
N GLN A 440 -19.34 29.10 8.29
CA GLN A 440 -20.14 29.18 9.50
C GLN A 440 -20.98 30.50 9.54
N LYS A 441 -20.40 31.64 9.16
CA LYS A 441 -21.09 32.93 9.14
C LYS A 441 -22.19 33.05 8.08
N LYS A 442 -22.11 32.23 7.00
CA LYS A 442 -22.98 32.34 5.82
C LYS A 442 -24.01 31.22 5.70
N THR A 443 -23.86 30.16 6.49
CA THR A 443 -24.73 28.97 6.46
C THR A 443 -25.64 29.00 7.68
N TYR A 444 -26.92 28.73 7.49
CA TYR A 444 -27.85 28.58 8.62
C TYR A 444 -27.41 27.45 9.52
N VAL A 445 -27.23 27.71 10.80
CA VAL A 445 -26.86 26.73 11.82
C VAL A 445 -27.85 26.76 12.98
N ARG A 446 -28.35 25.60 13.36
CA ARG A 446 -29.17 25.41 14.56
C ARG A 446 -28.60 24.29 15.40
N ILE A 447 -28.33 24.54 16.67
CA ILE A 447 -27.75 23.59 17.62
C ILE A 447 -28.71 23.37 18.77
N SER A 448 -28.95 22.10 19.16
CA SER A 448 -29.72 21.75 20.36
C SER A 448 -29.08 22.37 21.61
N PRO A 449 -29.90 22.82 22.62
CA PRO A 449 -29.40 23.52 23.81
C PRO A 449 -28.31 22.76 24.59
N GLU A 450 -28.36 21.42 24.55
CA GLU A 450 -27.41 20.55 25.26
C GLU A 450 -25.96 20.66 24.76
N TYR A 451 -25.75 21.08 23.49
CA TYR A 451 -24.43 21.28 22.89
C TYR A 451 -23.90 22.70 23.04
N ARG A 452 -24.69 23.65 23.51
CA ARG A 452 -24.28 25.08 23.66
C ARG A 452 -23.20 25.29 24.72
N GLN A 453 -22.97 24.33 25.60
CA GLN A 453 -21.94 24.34 26.63
C GLN A 453 -20.60 23.77 26.15
N CYS A 454 -20.54 23.31 24.91
CA CYS A 454 -19.33 22.74 24.33
C CYS A 454 -18.31 23.83 23.96
N GLU A 455 -17.03 23.54 24.23
CA GLU A 455 -15.91 24.28 23.67
C GLU A 455 -15.58 23.71 22.30
N PHE A 456 -16.03 24.40 21.25
CA PHE A 456 -15.81 23.99 19.88
C PHE A 456 -14.48 24.51 19.33
N GLN A 457 -13.89 23.78 18.39
CA GLN A 457 -12.72 24.22 17.64
C GLN A 457 -13.01 25.49 16.82
N TYR A 458 -14.27 25.63 16.37
CA TYR A 458 -14.76 26.78 15.62
C TYR A 458 -15.91 27.43 16.38
N PRO A 459 -15.63 28.50 17.14
CA PRO A 459 -16.65 29.15 18.02
C PRO A 459 -17.87 29.69 17.27
N GLY A 460 -17.75 30.00 15.98
CA GLY A 460 -18.82 30.55 15.15
C GLY A 460 -20.11 29.70 15.09
N TRP A 461 -20.09 28.46 15.59
CA TRP A 461 -21.30 27.63 15.73
C TRP A 461 -22.31 28.19 16.71
N LEU A 462 -21.87 28.96 17.69
CA LEU A 462 -22.69 29.50 18.77
C LEU A 462 -23.11 30.99 18.55
N GLU A 463 -22.60 31.61 17.49
CA GLU A 463 -22.78 33.04 17.23
C GLU A 463 -24.02 33.34 16.37
N GLN A 464 -24.88 32.36 16.07
CA GLN A 464 -26.08 32.50 15.23
C GLN A 464 -27.37 32.44 16.02
#